data_93d17546dcbb8576b4555cef27be4bd4
#
_entry.id   93d17546dcbb8576b4555cef27be4bd4
#
_cell.length_a   1.000
_cell.length_b   1.000
_cell.length_c   1.000
_cell.angle_alpha   90.00
_cell.angle_beta   90.00
_cell.angle_gamma   90.00
#
_symmetry.space_group_name_H-M   'P 1'
#
loop_
_entity.id
_entity.type
_entity.pdbx_description
1 polymer ?
#
loop_
_entity_poly.entity_id
_entity_poly.type
_entity_poly.pdbx_seq_one_letter_code
_entity_poly.pdbx_strand_id
1 'polypeptide(L)'
;MTENATQAAERFQAVFSALEENLRKVIVGHHRVIREVLITLFAGGNALLEGVPGTGKTLMVKTLARSVDLSFGRIQFTPDLMPADVIGTHVLDVDDSGKRQFRFEPGPIFNHIILADEVNRATPKTQSALLEAMAEGSVTMSGESRILEQPFLVLATQNPIEMEGDRKSVV
;
A
#
# COMPACT_ATOMS: atom_id res chain seq x y z
N MET A 1 -26.45 -22.70 2.38
CA MET A 1 -26.20 -23.47 1.17
C MET A 1 -24.73 -23.27 0.83
N THR A 2 -23.96 -24.33 0.92
CA THR A 2 -22.53 -24.31 0.57
C THR A 2 -22.41 -24.17 -0.95
N GLU A 3 -21.79 -23.08 -1.42
CA GLU A 3 -21.44 -22.89 -2.84
C GLU A 3 -20.55 -24.05 -3.28
N ASN A 4 -20.87 -24.68 -4.42
CA ASN A 4 -20.05 -25.76 -4.96
C ASN A 4 -18.69 -25.18 -5.40
N ALA A 5 -17.57 -25.85 -5.14
CA ALA A 5 -16.21 -25.40 -5.49
C ALA A 5 -16.08 -24.99 -6.97
N THR A 6 -16.82 -25.64 -7.87
CA THR A 6 -16.84 -25.27 -9.29
C THR A 6 -17.48 -23.90 -9.52
N GLN A 7 -18.59 -23.60 -8.85
CA GLN A 7 -19.27 -22.29 -8.97
C GLN A 7 -18.41 -21.16 -8.38
N ALA A 8 -17.72 -21.42 -7.24
CA ALA A 8 -16.79 -20.47 -6.66
C ALA A 8 -15.62 -20.16 -7.61
N ALA A 9 -15.06 -21.17 -8.27
CA ALA A 9 -13.98 -21.00 -9.23
C ALA A 9 -14.43 -20.21 -10.47
N GLU A 10 -15.61 -20.50 -11.02
CA GLU A 10 -16.18 -19.77 -12.16
C GLU A 10 -16.45 -18.30 -11.80
N ARG A 11 -17.00 -18.04 -10.63
CA ARG A 11 -17.23 -16.69 -10.14
C ARG A 11 -15.92 -15.92 -9.95
N PHE A 12 -14.92 -16.55 -9.33
CA PHE A 12 -13.59 -15.96 -9.19
C PHE A 12 -12.99 -15.59 -10.53
N GLN A 13 -13.03 -16.52 -11.53
CA GLN A 13 -12.50 -16.27 -12.85
C GLN A 13 -13.21 -15.10 -13.55
N ALA A 14 -14.53 -15.02 -13.44
CA ALA A 14 -15.31 -13.93 -14.01
C ALA A 14 -14.92 -12.57 -13.40
N VAL A 15 -14.83 -12.48 -12.07
CA VAL A 15 -14.43 -11.26 -11.36
C VAL A 15 -13.00 -10.86 -11.71
N PHE A 16 -12.07 -11.82 -11.70
CA PHE A 16 -10.66 -11.57 -12.05
C PHE A 16 -10.53 -11.01 -13.47
N SER A 17 -11.20 -11.64 -14.44
CA SER A 17 -11.17 -11.21 -15.86
C SER A 17 -11.78 -9.81 -16.03
N ALA A 18 -12.89 -9.52 -15.37
CA ALA A 18 -13.54 -8.20 -15.44
C ALA A 18 -12.64 -7.09 -14.85
N LEU A 19 -11.96 -7.36 -13.74
CA LEU A 19 -11.00 -6.42 -13.14
C LEU A 19 -9.78 -6.21 -14.06
N GLU A 20 -9.23 -7.29 -14.62
CA GLU A 20 -8.12 -7.21 -15.56
C GLU A 20 -8.48 -6.37 -16.79
N GLU A 21 -9.65 -6.55 -17.38
CA GLU A 21 -10.15 -5.74 -18.49
C GLU A 21 -10.35 -4.27 -18.13
N ASN A 22 -10.91 -3.98 -16.96
CA ASN A 22 -11.11 -2.61 -16.50
C ASN A 22 -9.77 -1.87 -16.29
N LEU A 23 -8.78 -2.52 -15.71
CA LEU A 23 -7.44 -1.95 -15.57
C LEU A 23 -6.77 -1.72 -16.92
N ARG A 24 -6.92 -2.63 -17.87
CA ARG A 24 -6.36 -2.52 -19.25
C ARG A 24 -6.95 -1.36 -20.05
N LYS A 25 -8.18 -0.92 -19.77
CA LYS A 25 -8.78 0.26 -20.40
C LYS A 25 -8.05 1.56 -20.05
N VAL A 26 -7.42 1.60 -18.86
CA VAL A 26 -6.74 2.78 -18.34
C VAL A 26 -5.21 2.66 -18.47
N ILE A 27 -4.69 1.45 -18.27
CA ILE A 27 -3.25 1.19 -18.24
C ILE A 27 -2.84 0.46 -19.52
N VAL A 28 -2.10 1.17 -20.36
CA VAL A 28 -1.62 0.62 -21.63
C VAL A 28 -0.28 -0.10 -21.45
N GLY A 29 -0.17 -1.32 -21.97
CA GLY A 29 1.12 -2.01 -22.13
C GLY A 29 1.62 -2.86 -20.97
N HIS A 30 1.10 -2.73 -19.74
CA HIS A 30 1.61 -3.43 -18.55
C HIS A 30 0.79 -4.67 -18.17
N HIS A 31 0.39 -5.51 -19.17
CA HIS A 31 -0.52 -6.64 -18.95
C HIS A 31 -0.05 -7.64 -17.91
N ARG A 32 1.26 -7.96 -17.92
CA ARG A 32 1.85 -8.88 -16.93
C ARG A 32 1.79 -8.31 -15.52
N VAL A 33 2.18 -7.06 -15.35
CA VAL A 33 2.19 -6.38 -14.03
C VAL A 33 0.76 -6.27 -13.47
N ILE A 34 -0.23 -5.90 -14.30
CA ILE A 34 -1.64 -5.86 -13.90
C ILE A 34 -2.07 -7.22 -13.35
N ARG A 35 -1.76 -8.30 -14.06
CA ARG A 35 -2.12 -9.65 -13.66
C ARG A 35 -1.45 -10.07 -12.36
N GLU A 36 -0.16 -9.79 -12.19
CA GLU A 36 0.61 -10.08 -10.98
C GLU A 36 0.07 -9.30 -9.77
N VAL A 37 -0.30 -8.03 -9.95
CA VAL A 37 -0.93 -7.21 -8.89
C VAL A 37 -2.31 -7.75 -8.50
N LEU A 38 -3.12 -8.18 -9.46
CA LEU A 38 -4.42 -8.82 -9.16
C LEU A 38 -4.23 -10.14 -8.41
N ILE A 39 -3.27 -10.97 -8.82
CA ILE A 39 -2.95 -12.21 -8.09
C ILE A 39 -2.54 -11.90 -6.65
N THR A 40 -1.70 -10.89 -6.45
CA THR A 40 -1.27 -10.46 -5.12
C THR A 40 -2.45 -10.03 -4.26
N LEU A 41 -3.38 -9.23 -4.82
CA LEU A 41 -4.59 -8.79 -4.12
C LEU A 41 -5.45 -9.98 -3.66
N PHE A 42 -5.74 -10.92 -4.57
CA PHE A 42 -6.59 -12.07 -4.25
C PHE A 42 -5.90 -13.10 -3.35
N ALA A 43 -4.57 -13.15 -3.36
CA ALA A 43 -3.79 -13.97 -2.44
C ALA A 43 -3.63 -13.35 -1.04
N GLY A 44 -4.09 -12.12 -0.82
CA GLY A 44 -3.91 -11.40 0.45
C GLY A 44 -2.44 -11.10 0.75
N GLY A 45 -1.61 -10.93 -0.30
CA GLY A 45 -0.18 -10.68 -0.16
C GLY A 45 0.20 -9.23 -0.40
N ASN A 46 1.52 -8.97 -0.45
CA ASN A 46 2.10 -7.68 -0.78
C ASN A 46 3.06 -7.84 -1.98
N ALA A 47 3.33 -6.77 -2.73
CA ALA A 47 4.25 -6.85 -3.87
C ALA A 47 5.24 -5.69 -3.89
N LEU A 48 6.44 -5.97 -4.41
CA LEU A 48 7.44 -4.97 -4.74
C LEU A 48 7.46 -4.78 -6.27
N LEU A 49 7.21 -3.55 -6.69
CA LEU A 49 7.23 -3.14 -8.09
C LEU A 49 8.55 -2.43 -8.41
N GLU A 50 9.47 -3.14 -9.03
CA GLU A 50 10.71 -2.56 -9.51
C GLU A 50 10.51 -1.91 -10.88
N GLY A 51 11.15 -0.77 -11.10
CA GLY A 51 11.12 -0.10 -12.40
C GLY A 51 11.30 1.41 -12.32
N VAL A 52 11.64 1.98 -13.46
CA VAL A 52 11.92 3.42 -13.61
C VAL A 52 10.71 4.29 -13.21
N PRO A 53 10.96 5.51 -12.73
CA PRO A 53 9.92 6.50 -12.48
C PRO A 53 9.08 6.79 -13.73
N GLY A 54 7.83 7.21 -13.55
CA GLY A 54 6.97 7.65 -14.67
C GLY A 54 6.27 6.53 -15.44
N THR A 55 6.38 5.27 -15.03
CA THR A 55 5.73 4.11 -15.72
C THR A 55 4.26 3.91 -15.37
N GLY A 56 3.59 4.88 -14.75
CA GLY A 56 2.16 4.81 -14.47
C GLY A 56 1.78 3.97 -13.24
N LYS A 57 2.73 3.58 -12.38
CA LYS A 57 2.47 2.77 -11.17
C LYS A 57 1.37 3.36 -10.29
N THR A 58 1.44 4.66 -10.00
CA THR A 58 0.43 5.36 -9.19
C THR A 58 -0.96 5.30 -9.83
N LEU A 59 -1.04 5.50 -11.15
CA LEU A 59 -2.30 5.41 -11.87
C LEU A 59 -2.89 4.00 -11.79
N MET A 60 -2.06 2.97 -11.95
CA MET A 60 -2.46 1.58 -11.87
C MET A 60 -3.05 1.24 -10.49
N VAL A 61 -2.34 1.57 -9.41
CA VAL A 61 -2.78 1.25 -8.05
C VAL A 61 -4.06 2.01 -7.69
N LYS A 62 -4.15 3.29 -8.08
CA LYS A 62 -5.36 4.10 -7.86
C LYS A 62 -6.56 3.60 -8.67
N THR A 63 -6.33 3.13 -9.91
CA THR A 63 -7.39 2.54 -10.73
C THR A 63 -7.85 1.22 -10.14
N LEU A 64 -6.92 0.38 -9.65
CA LEU A 64 -7.26 -0.86 -8.95
C LEU A 64 -8.16 -0.59 -7.74
N ALA A 65 -7.76 0.30 -6.85
CA ALA A 65 -8.52 0.64 -5.64
C ALA A 65 -9.96 1.07 -5.99
N ARG A 66 -10.11 1.93 -7.01
CA ARG A 66 -11.43 2.34 -7.50
C ARG A 66 -12.25 1.21 -8.11
N SER A 67 -11.59 0.26 -8.80
CA SER A 67 -12.29 -0.86 -9.44
C SER A 67 -12.85 -1.87 -8.43
N VAL A 68 -12.30 -1.90 -7.22
CA VAL A 68 -12.73 -2.80 -6.13
C VAL A 68 -13.41 -2.06 -4.98
N ASP A 69 -13.66 -0.75 -5.13
CA ASP A 69 -14.29 0.14 -4.13
C ASP A 69 -13.57 0.12 -2.77
N LEU A 70 -12.23 0.14 -2.79
CA LEU A 70 -11.39 0.17 -1.61
C LEU A 70 -10.68 1.53 -1.48
N SER A 71 -10.40 1.95 -0.25
CA SER A 71 -9.66 3.17 0.03
C SER A 71 -8.21 3.04 -0.43
N PHE A 72 -7.64 4.17 -0.90
CA PHE A 72 -6.28 4.25 -1.44
C PHE A 72 -5.46 5.29 -0.68
N GLY A 73 -4.29 4.86 -0.20
CA GLY A 73 -3.27 5.72 0.39
C GLY A 73 -1.97 5.69 -0.42
N ARG A 74 -1.28 6.82 -0.53
CA ARG A 74 0.07 6.90 -1.08
C ARG A 74 1.02 7.43 -0.03
N ILE A 75 2.13 6.74 0.14
CA ILE A 75 3.23 7.13 1.02
C ILE A 75 4.47 7.30 0.13
N GLN A 76 4.97 8.53 0.02
CA GLN A 76 6.23 8.81 -0.66
C GLN A 76 7.34 8.73 0.37
N PHE A 77 8.19 7.71 0.27
CA PHE A 77 9.31 7.53 1.18
C PHE A 77 10.46 8.46 0.84
N THR A 78 10.91 9.22 1.84
CA THR A 78 12.04 10.17 1.78
C THR A 78 12.93 9.96 3.00
N PRO A 79 14.19 10.41 2.99
CA PRO A 79 15.10 10.24 4.13
C PRO A 79 14.62 10.90 5.44
N ASP A 80 13.80 11.92 5.33
CA ASP A 80 13.24 12.69 6.45
C ASP A 80 11.85 12.20 6.89
N LEU A 81 11.22 11.25 6.16
CA LEU A 81 9.91 10.70 6.52
C LEU A 81 9.99 9.97 7.87
N MET A 82 9.13 10.35 8.80
CA MET A 82 9.04 9.75 10.12
C MET A 82 7.96 8.65 10.19
N PRO A 83 8.06 7.67 11.10
CA PRO A 83 7.00 6.69 11.33
C PRO A 83 5.63 7.32 11.62
N ALA A 84 5.60 8.45 12.31
CA ALA A 84 4.35 9.19 12.60
C ALA A 84 3.65 9.71 11.33
N ASP A 85 4.41 10.03 10.26
CA ASP A 85 3.84 10.46 8.98
C ASP A 85 3.15 9.30 8.25
N VAL A 86 3.58 8.07 8.53
CA VAL A 86 3.02 6.83 7.98
C VAL A 86 1.82 6.35 8.79
N ILE A 87 1.99 6.26 10.12
CA ILE A 87 1.01 5.69 11.05
C ILE A 87 -0.04 6.73 11.47
N GLY A 88 0.35 7.99 11.59
CA GLY A 88 -0.48 9.04 12.17
C GLY A 88 0.07 9.51 13.50
N THR A 89 -0.63 10.41 14.14
CA THR A 89 -0.18 11.05 15.38
C THR A 89 -1.35 11.41 16.30
N HIS A 90 -1.04 11.68 17.58
CA HIS A 90 -2.02 12.26 18.48
C HIS A 90 -1.97 13.79 18.37
N VAL A 91 -3.11 14.38 18.07
CA VAL A 91 -3.30 15.84 18.03
C VAL A 91 -4.08 16.29 19.28
N LEU A 92 -3.71 17.45 19.80
CA LEU A 92 -4.45 18.05 20.90
C LEU A 92 -5.68 18.74 20.32
N ASP A 93 -6.84 18.23 20.65
CA ASP A 93 -8.12 18.81 20.26
C ASP A 93 -8.68 19.62 21.43
N VAL A 94 -9.36 20.73 21.15
CA VAL A 94 -9.99 21.59 22.15
C VAL A 94 -11.46 21.71 21.77
N ASP A 95 -12.34 21.16 22.60
CA ASP A 95 -13.78 21.25 22.36
C ASP A 95 -14.34 22.66 22.63
N ASP A 96 -15.60 22.89 22.25
CA ASP A 96 -16.28 24.19 22.42
C ASP A 96 -16.36 24.65 23.88
N SER A 97 -16.14 23.73 24.83
CA SER A 97 -16.08 24.03 26.28
C SER A 97 -14.69 24.41 26.78
N GLY A 98 -13.67 24.39 25.90
CA GLY A 98 -12.27 24.64 26.22
C GLY A 98 -11.55 23.44 26.86
N LYS A 99 -12.16 22.26 26.90
CA LYS A 99 -11.54 21.04 27.40
C LYS A 99 -10.57 20.48 26.36
N ARG A 100 -9.36 20.19 26.80
CA ARG A 100 -8.30 19.60 25.96
C ARG A 100 -8.35 18.09 26.05
N GLN A 101 -8.32 17.44 24.89
CA GLN A 101 -8.22 15.98 24.78
C GLN A 101 -7.32 15.59 23.61
N PHE A 102 -6.59 14.48 23.76
CA PHE A 102 -5.82 13.94 22.65
C PHE A 102 -6.73 13.11 21.76
N ARG A 103 -6.71 13.42 20.45
CA ARG A 103 -7.37 12.63 19.40
C ARG A 103 -6.32 12.02 18.49
N PHE A 104 -6.45 10.74 18.17
CA PHE A 104 -5.61 10.12 17.17
C PHE A 104 -6.05 10.56 15.78
N GLU A 105 -5.11 11.08 15.01
CA GLU A 105 -5.26 11.39 13.59
C GLU A 105 -4.57 10.29 12.79
N PRO A 106 -5.34 9.40 12.09
CA PRO A 106 -4.76 8.27 11.37
C PRO A 106 -3.94 8.74 10.17
N GLY A 107 -2.79 8.10 9.97
CA GLY A 107 -1.94 8.32 8.81
C GLY A 107 -2.40 7.52 7.59
N PRO A 108 -1.71 7.67 6.45
CA PRO A 108 -2.07 7.03 5.19
C PRO A 108 -2.07 5.50 5.24
N ILE A 109 -1.39 4.87 6.22
CA ILE A 109 -1.36 3.40 6.39
C ILE A 109 -2.75 2.80 6.66
N PHE A 110 -3.71 3.60 7.16
CA PHE A 110 -5.07 3.15 7.46
C PHE A 110 -6.00 3.11 6.24
N ASN A 111 -5.44 2.93 5.05
CA ASN A 111 -6.19 2.63 3.84
C ASN A 111 -6.03 1.16 3.47
N HIS A 112 -6.93 0.63 2.66
CA HIS A 112 -6.92 -0.77 2.22
C HIS A 112 -5.79 -1.06 1.23
N ILE A 113 -5.54 -0.15 0.29
CA ILE A 113 -4.51 -0.29 -0.74
C ILE A 113 -3.50 0.84 -0.60
N ILE A 114 -2.27 0.49 -0.26
CA ILE A 114 -1.17 1.41 -0.06
C ILE A 114 -0.19 1.33 -1.22
N LEU A 115 0.10 2.46 -1.84
CA LEU A 115 1.28 2.62 -2.68
C LEU A 115 2.41 3.20 -1.83
N ALA A 116 3.37 2.36 -1.47
CA ALA A 116 4.59 2.75 -0.76
C ALA A 116 5.69 3.06 -1.77
N ASP A 117 5.84 4.34 -2.12
CA ASP A 117 6.68 4.78 -3.25
C ASP A 117 8.12 5.06 -2.78
N GLU A 118 9.11 4.46 -3.47
CA GLU A 118 10.55 4.60 -3.19
C GLU A 118 10.96 4.17 -1.76
N VAL A 119 10.48 2.99 -1.31
CA VAL A 119 10.67 2.50 0.07
C VAL A 119 12.13 2.43 0.51
N ASN A 120 13.06 2.23 -0.42
CA ASN A 120 14.49 2.16 -0.17
C ASN A 120 15.12 3.49 0.28
N ARG A 121 14.41 4.63 0.12
CA ARG A 121 14.92 5.97 0.52
C ARG A 121 14.70 6.29 2.00
N ALA A 122 13.75 5.65 2.65
CA ALA A 122 13.43 5.93 4.05
C ALA A 122 14.43 5.31 5.02
N THR A 123 14.44 5.86 6.23
CA THR A 123 15.23 5.31 7.34
C THR A 123 14.72 3.89 7.71
N PRO A 124 15.59 3.00 8.25
CA PRO A 124 15.17 1.69 8.72
C PRO A 124 14.00 1.73 9.72
N LYS A 125 13.95 2.78 10.55
CA LYS A 125 12.88 2.97 11.53
C LYS A 125 11.51 3.18 10.86
N THR A 126 11.47 3.97 9.80
CA THR A 126 10.24 4.22 9.03
C THR A 126 9.84 3.01 8.20
N GLN A 127 10.81 2.29 7.62
CA GLN A 127 10.55 1.02 6.92
C GLN A 127 9.98 -0.04 7.87
N SER A 128 10.45 -0.12 9.11
CA SER A 128 9.95 -1.07 10.12
C SER A 128 8.45 -0.88 10.40
N ALA A 129 7.95 0.35 10.39
CA ALA A 129 6.51 0.61 10.57
C ALA A 129 5.67 0.02 9.42
N LEU A 130 6.16 0.10 8.18
CA LEU A 130 5.49 -0.54 7.04
C LEU A 130 5.58 -2.06 7.12
N LEU A 131 6.73 -2.61 7.51
CA LEU A 131 6.93 -4.05 7.64
C LEU A 131 6.05 -4.65 8.74
N GLU A 132 5.88 -3.96 9.88
CA GLU A 132 4.94 -4.34 10.94
C GLU A 132 3.52 -4.43 10.39
N ALA A 133 3.05 -3.39 9.68
CA ALA A 133 1.73 -3.35 9.06
C ALA A 133 1.51 -4.53 8.10
N MET A 134 2.52 -4.86 7.28
CA MET A 134 2.46 -5.97 6.32
C MET A 134 2.47 -7.35 6.98
N ALA A 135 3.20 -7.52 8.08
CA ALA A 135 3.36 -8.80 8.76
C ALA A 135 2.22 -9.09 9.75
N GLU A 136 1.82 -8.08 10.52
CA GLU A 136 0.91 -8.23 11.66
C GLU A 136 -0.53 -7.80 11.34
N GLY A 137 -0.76 -7.09 10.23
CA GLY A 137 -2.06 -6.44 9.95
C GLY A 137 -2.43 -5.38 10.99
N SER A 138 -1.45 -4.85 11.70
CA SER A 138 -1.59 -3.82 12.72
C SER A 138 -0.36 -2.92 12.79
N VAL A 139 -0.48 -1.78 13.43
CA VAL A 139 0.63 -0.85 13.68
C VAL A 139 0.64 -0.44 15.15
N THR A 140 1.84 -0.33 15.73
CA THR A 140 2.02 0.07 17.12
C THR A 140 2.53 1.50 17.22
N MET A 141 1.83 2.34 17.99
CA MET A 141 2.26 3.70 18.30
C MET A 141 2.00 4.04 19.75
N SER A 142 3.01 4.60 20.42
CA SER A 142 2.93 4.98 21.84
C SER A 142 2.47 3.86 22.78
N GLY A 143 2.76 2.60 22.44
CA GLY A 143 2.37 1.41 23.20
C GLY A 143 0.95 0.89 22.91
N GLU A 144 0.20 1.55 22.03
CA GLU A 144 -1.10 1.08 21.57
C GLU A 144 -0.98 0.42 20.19
N SER A 145 -1.49 -0.80 20.05
CA SER A 145 -1.62 -1.48 18.77
C SER A 145 -2.97 -1.17 18.13
N ARG A 146 -2.97 -0.83 16.86
CA ARG A 146 -4.15 -0.51 16.06
C ARG A 146 -4.26 -1.44 14.87
N ILE A 147 -5.36 -2.17 14.80
CA ILE A 147 -5.62 -3.14 13.72
C ILE A 147 -5.95 -2.39 12.43
N LEU A 148 -5.41 -2.86 11.30
CA LEU A 148 -5.71 -2.36 9.97
C LEU A 148 -6.92 -3.11 9.38
N GLU A 149 -7.80 -2.37 8.71
CA GLU A 149 -8.96 -2.95 8.04
C GLU A 149 -8.53 -3.86 6.88
N GLN A 150 -9.21 -5.01 6.76
CA GLN A 150 -8.95 -5.96 5.68
C GLN A 150 -9.98 -5.78 4.53
N PRO A 151 -9.59 -6.04 3.27
CA PRO A 151 -8.25 -6.48 2.85
C PRO A 151 -7.22 -5.35 2.92
N PHE A 152 -5.99 -5.67 3.32
CA PHE A 152 -4.86 -4.75 3.36
C PHE A 152 -3.79 -5.20 2.36
N LEU A 153 -3.44 -4.33 1.42
CA LEU A 153 -2.47 -4.60 0.34
C LEU A 153 -1.46 -3.47 0.25
N VAL A 154 -0.18 -3.80 0.35
CA VAL A 154 0.91 -2.86 0.07
C VAL A 154 1.55 -3.19 -1.27
N LEU A 155 1.59 -2.19 -2.15
CA LEU A 155 2.36 -2.20 -3.37
C LEU A 155 3.53 -1.23 -3.18
N ALA A 156 4.69 -1.79 -2.85
CA ALA A 156 5.91 -1.03 -2.65
C ALA A 156 6.62 -0.79 -3.99
N THR A 157 7.30 0.35 -4.14
CA THR A 157 8.18 0.60 -5.29
C THR A 157 9.59 0.87 -4.82
N GLN A 158 10.56 0.49 -5.66
CA GLN A 158 11.94 0.95 -5.53
C GLN A 158 12.50 1.36 -6.88
N ASN A 159 13.43 2.31 -6.85
CA ASN A 159 14.16 2.75 -8.02
C ASN A 159 15.54 2.07 -8.03
N PRO A 160 15.81 1.15 -8.96
CA PRO A 160 17.08 0.42 -8.99
C PRO A 160 18.30 1.31 -9.31
N ILE A 161 18.08 2.47 -9.94
CA ILE A 161 19.19 3.35 -10.39
C ILE A 161 19.97 3.96 -9.22
N GLU A 162 19.35 4.15 -8.06
CA GLU A 162 20.02 4.69 -6.88
C GLU A 162 20.95 3.68 -6.18
N MET A 163 20.81 2.38 -6.45
CA MET A 163 21.69 1.34 -5.89
C MET A 163 23.03 1.17 -6.63
N GLU A 164 23.14 1.60 -7.88
CA GLU A 164 24.38 1.49 -8.66
C GLU A 164 25.37 2.66 -8.41
N GLY A 165 24.89 3.79 -7.90
CA GLY A 165 25.72 4.98 -7.65
C GLY A 165 26.75 4.81 -6.52
N ASP A 166 26.52 3.91 -5.56
CA ASP A 166 27.36 3.76 -4.35
C ASP A 166 28.45 2.67 -4.47
N ARG A 167 28.48 1.92 -5.58
CA ARG A 167 29.49 0.85 -5.80
C ARG A 167 30.71 1.25 -6.63
N LYS A 168 30.83 2.51 -7.06
CA LYS A 168 31.94 2.96 -7.92
C LYS A 168 33.00 3.83 -7.23
N SER A 169 33.15 3.77 -5.92
CA SER A 169 34.23 4.48 -5.24
C SER A 169 34.98 3.63 -4.21
N VAL A 170 35.48 2.45 -4.64
CA VAL A 170 36.59 1.77 -3.97
C VAL A 170 37.46 1.12 -5.04
N VAL A 171 38.38 1.88 -5.57
CA VAL A 171 39.67 1.42 -6.08
C VAL A 171 40.70 2.47 -5.72
#